data_46e5cb6ee3cc7cc3e57ea3524bb347e1
#
_entry.id   46e5cb6ee3cc7cc3e57ea3524bb347e1
#
_cell.length_a   1.000
_cell.length_b   1.000
_cell.length_c   1.000
_cell.angle_alpha   90.00
_cell.angle_beta   90.00
_cell.angle_gamma   90.00
#
_symmetry.space_group_name_H-M   'P 1'
#
loop_
_entity.id
_entity.type
_entity.pdbx_description
1 polymer ?
#
loop_
_entity_poly.entity_id
_entity_poly.type
_entity_poly.pdbx_seq_one_letter_code
_entity_poly.pdbx_strand_id
1 'polypeptide(L)'
;MKAILFIFLFIGIFSLKLEGIDVSSYQGTINWSSVAKSKYFAIIRAGTGWGGENNEDSKFEENYKNAKNAGVKVGAYWYSYARNVAEAKREAEYFMSHLEGKQFEWPVYYDIEEQSQFDAGIQDDIAKAFCDILEANHYYCGIYSGAWVLSHTFNSDTKTRYTIWVANWGVDKPSYSGNYDVWQKSSTGSVDGISGAVDLDEGYTNFEPIMQKYNLNGY
;
A
#
# COMPACT_ATOMS: atom_id res chain seq x y z
N MET A 1 5.52 -58.70 -12.28
CA MET A 1 5.48 -57.51 -11.38
C MET A 1 5.77 -56.28 -12.21
N LYS A 2 4.76 -55.41 -12.43
CA LYS A 2 4.97 -54.14 -13.14
C LYS A 2 5.34 -53.10 -12.10
N ALA A 3 6.53 -52.50 -12.22
CA ALA A 3 6.96 -51.39 -11.40
C ALA A 3 6.20 -50.11 -11.83
N ILE A 4 5.43 -49.51 -10.91
CA ILE A 4 4.75 -48.24 -11.12
C ILE A 4 5.78 -47.16 -10.77
N LEU A 5 6.26 -46.45 -11.78
CA LEU A 5 7.17 -45.30 -11.64
C LEU A 5 6.32 -44.08 -11.21
N PHE A 6 6.43 -43.67 -9.95
CA PHE A 6 5.86 -42.41 -9.49
C PHE A 6 6.75 -41.26 -9.96
N ILE A 7 6.30 -40.54 -10.99
CA ILE A 7 6.90 -39.27 -11.38
C ILE A 7 6.36 -38.20 -10.41
N PHE A 8 7.19 -37.78 -9.44
CA PHE A 8 6.95 -36.60 -8.65
C PHE A 8 7.15 -35.37 -9.55
N LEU A 9 6.04 -34.80 -10.03
CA LEU A 9 6.09 -33.44 -10.60
C LEU A 9 6.40 -32.48 -9.45
N PHE A 10 7.61 -31.99 -9.38
CA PHE A 10 7.95 -30.79 -8.63
C PHE A 10 7.27 -29.59 -9.34
N ILE A 11 6.05 -29.27 -8.93
CA ILE A 11 5.44 -27.97 -9.25
C ILE A 11 6.21 -26.98 -8.38
N GLY A 12 7.20 -26.29 -8.97
CA GLY A 12 7.84 -25.15 -8.33
C GLY A 12 6.73 -24.16 -7.96
N ILE A 13 6.53 -23.91 -6.68
CA ILE A 13 5.68 -22.83 -6.20
C ILE A 13 6.43 -21.55 -6.59
N PHE A 14 6.16 -21.03 -7.78
CA PHE A 14 6.56 -19.67 -8.11
C PHE A 14 5.77 -18.76 -7.18
N SER A 15 6.46 -18.15 -6.22
CA SER A 15 5.90 -17.06 -5.44
C SER A 15 5.44 -15.97 -6.44
N LEU A 16 4.20 -15.55 -6.35
CA LEU A 16 3.68 -14.43 -7.14
C LEU A 16 4.53 -13.21 -6.83
N LYS A 17 5.03 -12.55 -7.87
CA LYS A 17 5.76 -11.29 -7.76
C LYS A 17 5.17 -10.33 -8.79
N LEU A 18 4.54 -9.30 -8.29
CA LEU A 18 3.93 -8.24 -9.10
C LEU A 18 4.74 -6.96 -8.90
N GLU A 19 5.32 -6.45 -9.97
CA GLU A 19 6.09 -5.20 -9.93
C GLU A 19 5.15 -4.00 -9.82
N GLY A 20 5.42 -3.13 -8.85
CA GLY A 20 4.66 -1.93 -8.56
C GLY A 20 5.53 -0.70 -8.35
N ILE A 21 4.85 0.40 -8.12
CA ILE A 21 5.42 1.68 -7.69
C ILE A 21 4.47 2.33 -6.69
N ASP A 22 4.99 3.20 -5.84
CA ASP A 22 4.15 4.19 -5.20
C ASP A 22 4.57 5.61 -5.61
N VAL A 23 3.58 6.50 -5.67
CA VAL A 23 3.76 7.83 -6.24
C VAL A 23 2.91 8.88 -5.53
N SER A 24 3.37 10.12 -5.64
CA SER A 24 2.68 11.30 -5.15
C SER A 24 2.88 12.48 -6.11
N SER A 25 2.57 13.68 -5.66
CA SER A 25 2.90 14.91 -6.37
C SER A 25 4.40 15.11 -6.61
N TYR A 26 5.27 14.43 -5.85
CA TYR A 26 6.73 14.50 -6.01
C TYR A 26 7.21 13.98 -7.37
N GLN A 27 6.53 13.02 -7.97
CA GLN A 27 6.87 12.49 -9.29
C GLN A 27 6.39 13.40 -10.45
N GLY A 28 5.66 14.48 -10.15
CA GLY A 28 5.20 15.44 -11.14
C GLY A 28 4.23 14.83 -12.15
N THR A 29 4.45 15.09 -13.44
CA THR A 29 3.61 14.53 -14.51
C THR A 29 4.16 13.18 -14.96
N ILE A 30 3.32 12.15 -14.89
CA ILE A 30 3.68 10.76 -15.19
C ILE A 30 3.08 10.33 -16.53
N ASN A 31 3.89 9.71 -17.39
CA ASN A 31 3.40 9.01 -18.58
C ASN A 31 2.98 7.58 -18.23
N TRP A 32 1.74 7.44 -17.81
CA TRP A 32 1.19 6.16 -17.36
C TRP A 32 1.17 5.06 -18.44
N SER A 33 1.07 5.43 -19.72
CA SER A 33 1.18 4.46 -20.82
C SER A 33 2.58 3.84 -20.94
N SER A 34 3.61 4.55 -20.48
CA SER A 34 4.97 3.99 -20.39
C SER A 34 5.12 3.16 -19.12
N VAL A 35 4.63 3.63 -17.98
CA VAL A 35 4.65 2.90 -16.70
C VAL A 35 3.98 1.52 -16.83
N ALA A 36 2.81 1.45 -17.47
CA ALA A 36 2.04 0.22 -17.67
C ALA A 36 2.78 -0.90 -18.42
N LYS A 37 3.88 -0.58 -19.12
CA LYS A 37 4.69 -1.59 -19.81
C LYS A 37 5.53 -2.46 -18.87
N SER A 38 5.79 -1.98 -17.65
CA SER A 38 6.67 -2.64 -16.69
C SER A 38 6.08 -2.74 -15.28
N LYS A 39 4.97 -2.04 -14.99
CA LYS A 39 4.35 -2.02 -13.68
C LYS A 39 2.92 -2.51 -13.72
N TYR A 40 2.63 -3.47 -12.85
CA TYR A 40 1.31 -4.07 -12.73
C TYR A 40 0.39 -3.21 -11.87
N PHE A 41 0.93 -2.61 -10.79
CA PHE A 41 0.16 -1.80 -9.86
C PHE A 41 0.87 -0.50 -9.47
N ALA A 42 0.09 0.44 -8.95
CA ALA A 42 0.58 1.65 -8.32
C ALA A 42 -0.23 1.96 -7.05
N ILE A 43 0.44 2.37 -5.98
CA ILE A 43 -0.20 2.89 -4.76
C ILE A 43 -0.01 4.41 -4.77
N ILE A 44 -1.12 5.17 -4.84
CA ILE A 44 -1.09 6.60 -5.11
C ILE A 44 -1.43 7.38 -3.84
N ARG A 45 -0.60 8.35 -3.45
CA ARG A 45 -0.89 9.22 -2.31
C ARG A 45 -2.14 10.05 -2.56
N ALA A 46 -3.14 9.89 -1.70
CA ALA A 46 -4.33 10.74 -1.74
C ALA A 46 -4.13 12.04 -0.96
N GLY A 47 -3.32 12.00 0.08
CA GLY A 47 -3.03 13.18 0.86
C GLY A 47 -2.22 12.91 2.12
N THR A 48 -2.21 13.89 3.01
CA THR A 48 -1.41 13.88 4.23
C THR A 48 -2.05 14.74 5.32
N GLY A 49 -1.82 14.35 6.59
CA GLY A 49 -2.18 15.13 7.78
C GLY A 49 -1.17 16.22 8.17
N TRP A 50 -0.32 16.67 7.27
CA TRP A 50 0.74 17.65 7.55
C TRP A 50 0.23 18.93 8.20
N GLY A 51 0.95 19.38 9.24
CA GLY A 51 0.63 20.62 9.97
C GLY A 51 -0.60 20.52 10.87
N GLY A 52 -1.16 19.30 11.07
CA GLY A 52 -2.40 19.08 11.83
C GLY A 52 -3.66 19.39 11.04
N GLU A 53 -3.51 19.66 9.73
CA GLU A 53 -4.58 19.83 8.76
C GLU A 53 -4.52 18.70 7.72
N ASN A 54 -5.67 18.35 7.17
CA ASN A 54 -5.73 17.36 6.11
C ASN A 54 -5.55 18.05 4.77
N ASN A 55 -4.56 17.57 4.00
CA ASN A 55 -4.21 18.15 2.70
C ASN A 55 -4.25 17.08 1.62
N GLU A 56 -5.01 17.32 0.57
CA GLU A 56 -5.03 16.48 -0.63
C GLU A 56 -3.68 16.53 -1.36
N ASP A 57 -3.24 15.41 -1.91
CA ASP A 57 -2.13 15.40 -2.86
C ASP A 57 -2.59 15.97 -4.20
N SER A 58 -1.94 17.04 -4.65
CA SER A 58 -2.33 17.80 -5.85
C SER A 58 -2.32 17.00 -7.15
N LYS A 59 -1.75 15.78 -7.14
CA LYS A 59 -1.71 14.88 -8.30
C LYS A 59 -2.55 13.62 -8.13
N PHE A 60 -3.26 13.46 -7.02
CA PHE A 60 -4.03 12.25 -6.75
C PHE A 60 -5.05 11.94 -7.86
N GLU A 61 -5.93 12.89 -8.16
CA GLU A 61 -6.98 12.71 -9.16
C GLU A 61 -6.41 12.45 -10.57
N GLU A 62 -5.38 13.21 -10.95
CA GLU A 62 -4.71 13.04 -12.24
C GLU A 62 -4.07 11.66 -12.35
N ASN A 63 -3.31 11.24 -11.32
CA ASN A 63 -2.62 9.97 -11.27
C ASN A 63 -3.59 8.80 -11.25
N TYR A 64 -4.63 8.85 -10.40
CA TYR A 64 -5.69 7.83 -10.35
C TYR A 64 -6.32 7.60 -11.72
N LYS A 65 -6.83 8.68 -12.34
CA LYS A 65 -7.50 8.63 -13.65
C LYS A 65 -6.57 8.06 -14.74
N ASN A 66 -5.34 8.54 -14.79
CA ASN A 66 -4.42 8.18 -15.85
C ASN A 66 -3.83 6.77 -15.68
N ALA A 67 -3.58 6.33 -14.44
CA ALA A 67 -3.18 4.95 -14.14
C ALA A 67 -4.27 3.95 -14.54
N LYS A 68 -5.52 4.21 -14.14
CA LYS A 68 -6.68 3.39 -14.52
C LYS A 68 -6.85 3.31 -16.03
N ASN A 69 -6.77 4.44 -16.74
CA ASN A 69 -6.87 4.50 -18.21
C ASN A 69 -5.74 3.71 -18.90
N ALA A 70 -4.57 3.64 -18.30
CA ALA A 70 -3.44 2.87 -18.81
C ALA A 70 -3.51 1.37 -18.45
N GLY A 71 -4.50 0.94 -17.62
CA GLY A 71 -4.66 -0.45 -17.18
C GLY A 71 -3.78 -0.86 -16.00
N VAL A 72 -3.12 0.11 -15.34
CA VAL A 72 -2.39 -0.12 -14.10
C VAL A 72 -3.40 -0.31 -12.96
N LYS A 73 -3.22 -1.34 -12.14
CA LYS A 73 -4.06 -1.58 -10.97
C LYS A 73 -3.73 -0.59 -9.87
N VAL A 74 -4.73 0.00 -9.23
CA VAL A 74 -4.52 1.14 -8.33
C VAL A 74 -4.91 0.79 -6.90
N GLY A 75 -4.04 1.13 -5.96
CA GLY A 75 -4.31 1.35 -4.54
C GLY A 75 -4.11 2.83 -4.18
N ALA A 76 -4.37 3.18 -2.94
CA ALA A 76 -4.15 4.54 -2.46
C ALA A 76 -3.51 4.54 -1.07
N TYR A 77 -2.87 5.65 -0.69
CA TYR A 77 -2.40 5.80 0.68
C TYR A 77 -2.60 7.21 1.23
N TRP A 78 -2.66 7.29 2.55
CA TRP A 78 -2.69 8.51 3.33
C TRP A 78 -1.49 8.59 4.25
N TYR A 79 -0.67 9.63 4.11
CA TYR A 79 0.49 9.87 4.99
C TYR A 79 0.04 10.52 6.30
N SER A 80 0.22 9.80 7.41
CA SER A 80 -0.28 10.21 8.72
C SER A 80 0.65 11.16 9.46
N TYR A 81 0.05 12.20 10.02
CA TYR A 81 0.65 13.03 11.07
C TYR A 81 -0.20 13.03 12.35
N ALA A 82 -1.11 12.09 12.50
CA ALA A 82 -1.99 12.01 13.65
C ALA A 82 -1.20 11.83 14.96
N ARG A 83 -1.51 12.64 15.94
CA ARG A 83 -0.91 12.64 17.28
C ARG A 83 -1.82 12.00 18.33
N ASN A 84 -2.99 11.57 17.94
CA ASN A 84 -3.99 10.90 18.77
C ASN A 84 -5.08 10.27 17.89
N VAL A 85 -5.91 9.44 18.52
CA VAL A 85 -7.04 8.73 17.87
C VAL A 85 -8.04 9.69 17.19
N ALA A 86 -8.31 10.86 17.77
CA ALA A 86 -9.26 11.80 17.18
C ALA A 86 -8.71 12.41 15.88
N GLU A 87 -7.42 12.64 15.79
CA GLU A 87 -6.76 13.09 14.56
C GLU A 87 -6.76 12.00 13.50
N ALA A 88 -6.42 10.76 13.87
CA ALA A 88 -6.47 9.62 12.95
C ALA A 88 -7.87 9.39 12.36
N LYS A 89 -8.92 9.56 13.15
CA LYS A 89 -10.31 9.50 12.65
C LYS A 89 -10.61 10.59 11.63
N ARG A 90 -10.17 11.84 11.88
CA ARG A 90 -10.34 12.93 10.91
C ARG A 90 -9.55 12.67 9.63
N GLU A 91 -8.34 12.14 9.72
CA GLU A 91 -7.56 11.72 8.55
C GLU A 91 -8.31 10.64 7.74
N ALA A 92 -8.90 9.64 8.42
CA ALA A 92 -9.67 8.58 7.78
C ALA A 92 -10.92 9.12 7.06
N GLU A 93 -11.69 10.00 7.70
CA GLU A 93 -12.88 10.63 7.12
C GLU A 93 -12.52 11.48 5.89
N TYR A 94 -11.42 12.23 5.97
CA TYR A 94 -10.96 13.04 4.87
C TYR A 94 -10.41 12.17 3.71
N PHE A 95 -9.60 11.15 4.01
CA PHE A 95 -9.13 10.18 3.02
C PHE A 95 -10.32 9.52 2.30
N MET A 96 -11.31 9.05 3.06
CA MET A 96 -12.49 8.43 2.51
C MET A 96 -13.23 9.34 1.50
N SER A 97 -13.33 10.65 1.77
CA SER A 97 -13.96 11.60 0.84
C SER A 97 -13.26 11.67 -0.53
N HIS A 98 -11.96 11.38 -0.58
CA HIS A 98 -11.21 11.29 -1.85
C HIS A 98 -11.34 9.92 -2.53
N LEU A 99 -11.75 8.88 -1.79
CA LEU A 99 -11.95 7.54 -2.34
C LEU A 99 -13.37 7.34 -2.92
N GLU A 100 -14.35 8.14 -2.50
CA GLU A 100 -15.73 8.02 -2.93
C GLU A 100 -15.87 8.10 -4.46
N GLY A 101 -16.70 7.20 -5.02
CA GLY A 101 -16.95 7.09 -6.46
C GLY A 101 -15.78 6.52 -7.27
N LYS A 102 -14.71 6.10 -6.63
CA LYS A 102 -13.56 5.46 -7.24
C LYS A 102 -13.51 3.97 -6.91
N GLN A 103 -12.83 3.21 -7.78
CA GLN A 103 -12.63 1.77 -7.62
C GLN A 103 -11.13 1.46 -7.59
N PHE A 104 -10.71 0.72 -6.56
CA PHE A 104 -9.33 0.35 -6.36
C PHE A 104 -9.15 -1.17 -6.35
N GLU A 105 -8.30 -1.68 -7.20
CA GLU A 105 -7.97 -3.10 -7.26
C GLU A 105 -7.03 -3.55 -6.15
N TRP A 106 -6.33 -2.59 -5.54
CA TRP A 106 -5.38 -2.80 -4.44
C TRP A 106 -5.90 -2.17 -3.15
N PRO A 107 -5.34 -2.57 -1.98
CA PRO A 107 -5.74 -2.00 -0.71
C PRO A 107 -5.54 -0.49 -0.63
N VAL A 108 -6.20 0.13 0.33
CA VAL A 108 -5.92 1.49 0.74
C VAL A 108 -5.10 1.45 2.03
N TYR A 109 -4.03 2.24 2.12
CA TYR A 109 -3.05 2.13 3.18
C TYR A 109 -3.00 3.37 4.06
N TYR A 110 -2.86 3.14 5.36
CA TYR A 110 -2.46 4.16 6.31
C TYR A 110 -0.94 4.11 6.49
N ASP A 111 -0.28 5.17 6.12
CA ASP A 111 1.17 5.31 6.15
C ASP A 111 1.57 5.95 7.48
N ILE A 112 2.19 5.15 8.37
CA ILE A 112 2.57 5.50 9.73
C ILE A 112 4.08 5.40 9.84
N GLU A 113 4.78 6.56 9.81
CA GLU A 113 6.24 6.58 9.84
C GLU A 113 6.82 7.76 10.63
N GLU A 114 5.98 8.61 11.25
CA GLU A 114 6.45 9.72 12.05
C GLU A 114 7.01 9.26 13.41
N GLN A 115 8.26 9.63 13.71
CA GLN A 115 8.92 9.26 14.96
C GLN A 115 8.12 9.65 16.21
N SER A 116 7.43 10.79 16.16
CA SER A 116 6.58 11.26 17.26
C SER A 116 5.43 10.32 17.63
N GLN A 117 4.92 9.52 16.65
CA GLN A 117 3.86 8.53 16.87
C GLN A 117 4.41 7.32 17.64
N PHE A 118 5.64 6.92 17.33
CA PHE A 118 6.32 5.79 17.99
C PHE A 118 6.81 6.17 19.39
N ASP A 119 7.34 7.39 19.57
CA ASP A 119 7.76 7.90 20.86
C ASP A 119 6.56 8.04 21.82
N ALA A 120 5.39 8.37 21.31
CA ALA A 120 4.14 8.43 22.07
C ALA A 120 3.48 7.06 22.28
N GLY A 121 3.91 6.02 21.55
CA GLY A 121 3.34 4.67 21.63
C GLY A 121 1.90 4.55 21.12
N ILE A 122 1.49 5.41 20.18
CA ILE A 122 0.10 5.50 19.69
C ILE A 122 -0.15 4.82 18.35
N GLN A 123 0.89 4.28 17.71
CA GLN A 123 0.82 3.74 16.34
C GLN A 123 -0.27 2.67 16.15
N ASP A 124 -0.48 1.79 17.12
CA ASP A 124 -1.52 0.77 17.06
C ASP A 124 -2.93 1.36 17.19
N ASP A 125 -3.10 2.32 18.11
CA ASP A 125 -4.39 2.96 18.36
C ASP A 125 -4.83 3.83 17.17
N ILE A 126 -3.90 4.59 16.56
CA ILE A 126 -4.20 5.40 15.38
C ILE A 126 -4.46 4.52 14.16
N ALA A 127 -3.67 3.45 13.96
CA ALA A 127 -3.89 2.47 12.89
C ALA A 127 -5.28 1.86 12.98
N LYS A 128 -5.66 1.37 14.17
CA LYS A 128 -6.97 0.81 14.40
C LYS A 128 -8.08 1.83 14.15
N ALA A 129 -7.97 3.04 14.70
CA ALA A 129 -9.00 4.06 14.58
C ALA A 129 -9.23 4.50 13.12
N PHE A 130 -8.17 4.60 12.34
CA PHE A 130 -8.24 4.90 10.91
C PHE A 130 -8.87 3.75 10.12
N CYS A 131 -8.33 2.54 10.26
CA CYS A 131 -8.81 1.39 9.51
C CYS A 131 -10.25 0.98 9.88
N ASP A 132 -10.67 1.11 11.14
CA ASP A 132 -12.05 0.83 11.54
C ASP A 132 -13.07 1.68 10.73
N ILE A 133 -12.74 2.95 10.44
CA ILE A 133 -13.61 3.84 9.64
C ILE A 133 -13.62 3.39 8.17
N LEU A 134 -12.47 3.09 7.59
CA LEU A 134 -12.36 2.65 6.20
C LEU A 134 -13.10 1.32 6.00
N GLU A 135 -12.90 0.35 6.89
CA GLU A 135 -13.53 -0.96 6.82
C GLU A 135 -15.05 -0.89 7.01
N ALA A 136 -15.55 -0.02 7.91
CA ALA A 136 -16.99 0.24 8.07
C ALA A 136 -17.64 0.79 6.79
N ASN A 137 -16.86 1.35 5.88
CA ASN A 137 -17.27 1.87 4.58
C ASN A 137 -16.80 0.99 3.41
N HIS A 138 -16.55 -0.31 3.67
CA HIS A 138 -16.19 -1.32 2.67
C HIS A 138 -14.86 -1.07 1.96
N TYR A 139 -13.88 -0.41 2.60
CA TYR A 139 -12.51 -0.32 2.10
C TYR A 139 -11.61 -1.35 2.78
N TYR A 140 -10.78 -2.02 1.99
CA TYR A 140 -9.76 -2.96 2.50
C TYR A 140 -8.54 -2.17 2.95
N CYS A 141 -8.43 -1.94 4.26
CA CYS A 141 -7.39 -1.13 4.85
C CYS A 141 -6.14 -1.94 5.17
N GLY A 142 -4.97 -1.38 4.88
CA GLY A 142 -3.66 -1.89 5.25
C GLY A 142 -2.81 -0.83 5.95
N ILE A 143 -1.62 -1.26 6.40
CA ILE A 143 -0.65 -0.40 7.08
C ILE A 143 0.67 -0.43 6.32
N TYR A 144 1.21 0.77 6.04
CA TYR A 144 2.59 0.93 5.61
C TYR A 144 3.44 1.43 6.78
N SER A 145 4.63 0.83 6.92
CA SER A 145 5.69 1.35 7.79
C SER A 145 7.03 0.67 7.48
N GLY A 146 8.11 1.23 8.04
CA GLY A 146 9.46 0.67 7.94
C GLY A 146 9.60 -0.69 8.65
N ALA A 147 10.43 -1.58 8.11
CA ALA A 147 10.66 -2.92 8.65
C ALA A 147 11.11 -2.93 10.12
N TRP A 148 11.96 -1.98 10.52
CA TRP A 148 12.39 -1.85 11.91
C TRP A 148 11.22 -1.48 12.82
N VAL A 149 10.42 -0.51 12.40
CA VAL A 149 9.24 -0.02 13.13
C VAL A 149 8.23 -1.15 13.31
N LEU A 150 7.86 -1.84 12.24
CA LEU A 150 6.94 -2.99 12.29
C LEU A 150 7.44 -4.08 13.24
N SER A 151 8.75 -4.29 13.30
CA SER A 151 9.35 -5.34 14.14
C SER A 151 9.34 -4.99 15.63
N HIS A 152 9.49 -3.70 15.99
CA HIS A 152 9.82 -3.30 17.36
C HIS A 152 8.74 -2.46 18.06
N THR A 153 7.86 -1.81 17.30
CA THR A 153 6.89 -0.87 17.90
C THR A 153 5.44 -1.34 17.78
N PHE A 154 5.05 -1.91 16.64
CA PHE A 154 3.69 -2.45 16.48
C PHE A 154 3.48 -3.76 17.23
N ASN A 155 2.31 -3.91 17.84
CA ASN A 155 1.92 -5.15 18.51
C ASN A 155 1.57 -6.27 17.51
N SER A 156 1.43 -7.50 18.00
CA SER A 156 1.10 -8.67 17.17
C SER A 156 -0.30 -8.59 16.57
N ASP A 157 -1.26 -8.03 17.30
CA ASP A 157 -2.66 -8.00 16.88
C ASP A 157 -2.84 -7.11 15.67
N THR A 158 -2.25 -5.91 15.68
CA THR A 158 -2.23 -4.99 14.54
C THR A 158 -1.58 -5.64 13.31
N LYS A 159 -0.39 -6.25 13.48
CA LYS A 159 0.34 -6.91 12.39
C LYS A 159 -0.34 -8.15 11.81
N THR A 160 -1.22 -8.80 12.58
CA THR A 160 -1.99 -9.96 12.11
C THR A 160 -3.32 -9.55 11.50
N ARG A 161 -3.90 -8.45 12.00
CA ARG A 161 -5.22 -7.97 11.60
C ARG A 161 -5.23 -7.31 10.23
N TYR A 162 -4.18 -6.55 9.90
CA TYR A 162 -4.13 -5.74 8.68
C TYR A 162 -3.13 -6.29 7.67
N THR A 163 -3.38 -6.05 6.37
CA THR A 163 -2.38 -6.27 5.32
C THR A 163 -1.22 -5.31 5.50
N ILE A 164 0.00 -5.80 5.37
CA ILE A 164 1.21 -5.02 5.62
C ILE A 164 1.93 -4.70 4.31
N TRP A 165 2.24 -3.43 4.12
CA TRP A 165 3.16 -2.90 3.14
C TRP A 165 4.42 -2.45 3.88
N VAL A 166 5.49 -3.24 3.75
CA VAL A 166 6.74 -3.03 4.49
C VAL A 166 7.76 -2.28 3.65
N ALA A 167 8.37 -1.23 4.20
CA ALA A 167 9.52 -0.58 3.59
C ALA A 167 10.84 -1.11 4.16
N ASN A 168 11.74 -1.57 3.27
CA ASN A 168 13.10 -1.94 3.62
C ASN A 168 13.97 -1.93 2.37
N TRP A 169 14.73 -0.87 2.21
CA TRP A 169 15.45 -0.57 0.97
C TRP A 169 16.86 -1.18 0.94
N GLY A 170 17.33 -1.50 -0.29
CA GLY A 170 18.71 -1.91 -0.51
C GLY A 170 19.09 -3.28 0.07
N VAL A 171 18.11 -4.14 0.28
CA VAL A 171 18.26 -5.51 0.79
C VAL A 171 17.62 -6.51 -0.18
N ASP A 172 18.02 -7.79 -0.08
CA ASP A 172 17.46 -8.85 -0.93
C ASP A 172 16.07 -9.32 -0.46
N LYS A 173 15.75 -9.05 0.80
CA LYS A 173 14.44 -9.31 1.42
C LYS A 173 14.28 -8.43 2.66
N PRO A 174 13.03 -8.08 3.06
CA PRO A 174 12.80 -7.33 4.29
C PRO A 174 13.38 -8.04 5.51
N SER A 175 13.93 -7.25 6.44
CA SER A 175 14.35 -7.72 7.76
C SER A 175 13.15 -7.98 8.71
N TYR A 176 11.95 -7.55 8.32
CA TYR A 176 10.70 -7.86 9.01
C TYR A 176 10.33 -9.33 8.83
N SER A 177 10.14 -10.05 9.95
CA SER A 177 9.84 -11.49 9.96
C SER A 177 8.36 -11.85 9.96
N GLY A 178 7.47 -10.84 10.08
CA GLY A 178 6.02 -11.04 10.01
C GLY A 178 5.53 -11.22 8.57
N ASN A 179 4.23 -11.47 8.42
CA ASN A 179 3.61 -11.53 7.11
C ASN A 179 3.49 -10.13 6.51
N TYR A 180 3.74 -10.02 5.22
CA TYR A 180 3.53 -8.80 4.43
C TYR A 180 3.08 -9.18 3.01
N ASP A 181 2.27 -8.33 2.42
CA ASP A 181 1.72 -8.54 1.08
C ASP A 181 2.37 -7.64 0.03
N VAL A 182 2.99 -6.53 0.46
CA VAL A 182 3.71 -5.59 -0.39
C VAL A 182 5.04 -5.21 0.28
N TRP A 183 6.09 -5.11 -0.52
CA TRP A 183 7.40 -4.66 -0.10
C TRP A 183 7.86 -3.48 -0.95
N GLN A 184 8.05 -2.31 -0.33
CA GLN A 184 8.76 -1.19 -0.93
C GLN A 184 10.27 -1.45 -0.81
N LYS A 185 10.88 -1.82 -1.92
CA LYS A 185 12.27 -2.32 -1.97
C LYS A 185 13.32 -1.27 -2.30
N SER A 186 12.88 -0.10 -2.75
CA SER A 186 13.75 1.02 -3.12
C SER A 186 12.98 2.33 -3.09
N SER A 187 13.66 3.41 -2.68
CA SER A 187 13.17 4.79 -2.78
C SER A 187 13.89 5.61 -3.88
N THR A 188 14.72 4.96 -4.69
CA THR A 188 15.55 5.62 -5.70
C THR A 188 15.50 4.92 -7.05
N GLY A 189 14.38 4.26 -7.34
CA GLY A 189 14.15 3.55 -8.59
C GLY A 189 14.03 4.49 -9.79
N SER A 190 14.10 3.89 -10.99
CA SER A 190 13.84 4.56 -12.25
C SER A 190 12.85 3.74 -13.06
N VAL A 191 11.82 4.40 -13.59
CA VAL A 191 10.76 3.78 -14.39
C VAL A 191 10.47 4.65 -15.61
N ASP A 192 10.38 4.02 -16.78
CA ASP A 192 10.03 4.73 -18.00
C ASP A 192 8.67 5.43 -17.85
N GLY A 193 8.65 6.72 -18.14
CA GLY A 193 7.45 7.54 -17.97
C GLY A 193 7.45 8.41 -16.72
N ILE A 194 8.43 8.25 -15.81
CA ILE A 194 8.61 9.07 -14.62
C ILE A 194 9.95 9.79 -14.70
N SER A 195 9.94 11.09 -14.44
CA SER A 195 11.17 11.90 -14.38
C SER A 195 11.68 11.94 -12.95
N GLY A 196 12.91 11.44 -12.73
CA GLY A 196 13.51 11.38 -11.41
C GLY A 196 13.29 10.05 -10.67
N ALA A 197 13.54 10.06 -9.38
CA ALA A 197 13.41 8.88 -8.54
C ALA A 197 11.94 8.53 -8.26
N VAL A 198 11.67 7.24 -8.15
CA VAL A 198 10.37 6.70 -7.77
C VAL A 198 10.56 5.47 -6.89
N ASP A 199 9.64 5.27 -5.96
CA ASP A 199 9.63 4.11 -5.10
C ASP A 199 9.24 2.86 -5.89
N LEU A 200 9.96 1.74 -5.63
CA LEU A 200 9.72 0.47 -6.29
C LEU A 200 9.15 -0.54 -5.30
N ASP A 201 8.05 -1.15 -5.70
CA ASP A 201 7.32 -2.12 -4.90
C ASP A 201 7.30 -3.51 -5.54
N GLU A 202 7.19 -4.51 -4.68
CA GLU A 202 6.95 -5.89 -5.07
C GLU A 202 5.72 -6.40 -4.29
N GLY A 203 4.68 -6.82 -5.00
CA GLY A 203 3.47 -7.39 -4.44
C GLY A 203 3.45 -8.91 -4.50
N TYR A 204 2.97 -9.54 -3.44
CA TYR A 204 2.93 -11.00 -3.28
C TYR A 204 1.50 -11.55 -3.30
N THR A 205 0.51 -10.67 -3.23
CA THR A 205 -0.92 -11.00 -3.28
C THR A 205 -1.58 -10.28 -4.45
N ASN A 206 -2.36 -11.02 -5.25
CA ASN A 206 -3.24 -10.39 -6.23
C ASN A 206 -4.55 -10.01 -5.54
N PHE A 207 -4.71 -8.74 -5.25
CA PHE A 207 -5.83 -8.23 -4.47
C PHE A 207 -7.13 -8.07 -5.28
N GLU A 208 -7.07 -7.83 -6.59
CA GLU A 208 -8.26 -7.57 -7.42
C GLU A 208 -9.38 -8.61 -7.25
N PRO A 209 -9.11 -9.93 -7.30
CA PRO A 209 -10.15 -10.93 -7.08
C PRO A 209 -10.76 -10.88 -5.66
N ILE A 210 -10.00 -10.42 -4.67
CA ILE A 210 -10.46 -10.26 -3.29
C ILE A 210 -11.43 -9.09 -3.22
N MET A 211 -11.06 -7.93 -3.80
CA MET A 211 -11.93 -6.75 -3.83
C MET A 211 -13.26 -7.05 -4.52
N GLN A 212 -13.22 -7.70 -5.68
CA GLN A 212 -14.42 -8.12 -6.43
C GLN A 212 -15.30 -9.09 -5.64
N LYS A 213 -14.70 -10.13 -5.06
CA LYS A 213 -15.43 -11.18 -4.33
C LYS A 213 -16.20 -10.65 -3.13
N TYR A 214 -15.63 -9.69 -2.43
CA TYR A 214 -16.18 -9.17 -1.18
C TYR A 214 -16.84 -7.79 -1.32
N ASN A 215 -16.96 -7.26 -2.55
CA ASN A 215 -17.49 -5.91 -2.85
C ASN A 215 -16.78 -4.81 -2.02
N LEU A 216 -15.45 -4.80 -2.07
CA LEU A 216 -14.61 -3.84 -1.37
C LEU A 216 -14.05 -2.80 -2.35
N ASN A 217 -13.58 -1.67 -1.81
CA ASN A 217 -12.85 -0.64 -2.56
C ASN A 217 -13.62 -0.11 -3.79
N GLY A 218 -14.93 0.00 -3.70
CA GLY A 218 -15.79 0.52 -4.78
C GLY A 218 -16.25 -0.51 -5.82
N TYR A 219 -16.01 -1.81 -5.59
CA TYR A 219 -16.59 -2.91 -6.38
C TYR A 219 -18.03 -3.20 -5.98
#